data_eaf643d9222bda834667d9b8da15b4d9
#
_entry.id   eaf643d9222bda834667d9b8da15b4d9
#
_cell.length_a   1.000
_cell.length_b   1.000
_cell.length_c   1.000
_cell.angle_alpha   90.00
_cell.angle_beta   90.00
_cell.angle_gamma   90.00
#
_symmetry.space_group_name_H-M   'P 1'
#
loop_
_entity.id
_entity.type
_entity.pdbx_description
1 polymer ?
#
loop_
_entity_poly.entity_id
_entity_poly.type
_entity_poly.pdbx_seq_one_letter_code
_entity_poly.pdbx_strand_id
1 'polypeptide(L)'
;TICVQYGLGVNLFISSQGKTKNAMFSVLIGAIANIILDPIFIFGFDMGVQGAAIATVISQTLSAIYVLRFLTSEHSIIRIRKKNMGLEIGLIKRIVSLGISPFIMQATESAIVIVFNTGLLKYGGDLYVGSMTIMQSIMQLLTVPVQGFTQGVQPIISYNYGAGNYKRVRETVRHSMKVTVGLTVSYFLLVLFVPGLFARIFTT
;
A
#
# COMPACT_ATOMS: atom_id res chain seq x y z
N THR A 1 -13.50 1.16 5.10
CA THR A 1 -12.36 2.10 5.30
C THR A 1 -11.67 1.89 6.65
N ILE A 2 -12.39 1.83 7.79
CA ILE A 2 -11.81 1.65 9.13
C ILE A 2 -11.03 0.32 9.23
N CYS A 3 -11.60 -0.80 8.77
CA CYS A 3 -10.94 -2.11 8.77
C CYS A 3 -9.65 -2.11 7.95
N VAL A 4 -9.63 -1.39 6.82
CA VAL A 4 -8.42 -1.25 5.98
C VAL A 4 -7.32 -0.48 6.71
N GLN A 5 -7.67 0.63 7.36
CA GLN A 5 -6.71 1.41 8.13
C GLN A 5 -6.14 0.63 9.31
N TYR A 6 -6.98 -0.13 10.03
CA TYR A 6 -6.50 -1.03 11.08
C TYR A 6 -5.61 -2.13 10.51
N GLY A 7 -6.01 -2.79 9.43
CA GLY A 7 -5.24 -3.87 8.82
C GLY A 7 -3.85 -3.40 8.37
N LEU A 8 -3.77 -2.30 7.63
CA LEU A 8 -2.50 -1.77 7.08
C LEU A 8 -1.67 -1.03 8.14
N GLY A 9 -2.29 -0.12 8.92
CA GLY A 9 -1.57 0.69 9.89
C GLY A 9 -1.01 -0.13 11.04
N VAL A 10 -1.80 -1.07 11.56
CA VAL A 10 -1.40 -1.89 12.70
C VAL A 10 -0.45 -3.01 12.29
N ASN A 11 -0.46 -3.43 11.00
CA ASN A 11 0.49 -4.40 10.45
C ASN A 11 1.94 -3.91 10.51
N LEU A 12 2.17 -2.61 10.38
CA LEU A 12 3.51 -2.01 10.54
C LEU A 12 4.10 -2.25 11.94
N PHE A 13 3.27 -2.31 12.98
CA PHE A 13 3.73 -2.64 14.32
C PHE A 13 4.16 -4.11 14.47
N ILE A 14 3.57 -5.04 13.70
CA ILE A 14 4.02 -6.44 13.64
C ILE A 14 5.37 -6.52 12.94
N SER A 15 5.51 -5.83 11.82
CA SER A 15 6.76 -5.79 11.04
C SER A 15 7.91 -5.17 11.85
N SER A 16 7.66 -4.10 12.61
CA SER A 16 8.67 -3.41 13.43
C SER A 16 9.19 -4.27 14.59
N GLN A 17 8.43 -5.29 15.03
CA GLN A 17 8.88 -6.28 16.01
C GLN A 17 9.78 -7.37 15.41
N GLY A 18 10.16 -7.28 14.13
CA GLY A 18 10.92 -8.30 13.41
C GLY A 18 10.10 -9.51 12.98
N LYS A 19 8.78 -9.52 13.22
CA LYS A 19 7.87 -10.63 12.87
C LYS A 19 7.24 -10.43 11.49
N THR A 20 8.06 -10.10 10.49
CA THR A 20 7.66 -9.82 9.11
C THR A 20 6.88 -10.97 8.46
N LYS A 21 7.16 -12.23 8.82
CA LYS A 21 6.38 -13.38 8.35
C LYS A 21 4.91 -13.29 8.76
N ASN A 22 4.64 -12.93 10.01
CA ASN A 22 3.28 -12.79 10.51
C ASN A 22 2.57 -11.59 9.89
N ALA A 23 3.31 -10.49 9.67
CA ALA A 23 2.81 -9.34 8.93
C ALA A 23 2.43 -9.72 7.48
N MET A 24 3.25 -10.52 6.81
CA MET A 24 2.96 -11.04 5.48
C MET A 24 1.71 -11.94 5.48
N PHE A 25 1.60 -12.85 6.45
CA PHE A 25 0.41 -13.73 6.56
C PHE A 25 -0.89 -12.95 6.72
N SER A 26 -0.90 -11.83 7.45
CA SER A 26 -2.10 -11.01 7.58
C SER A 26 -2.58 -10.44 6.23
N VAL A 27 -1.64 -10.00 5.39
CA VAL A 27 -1.95 -9.50 4.04
C VAL A 27 -2.38 -10.63 3.11
N LEU A 28 -1.69 -11.78 3.17
CA LEU A 28 -2.02 -12.96 2.37
C LEU A 28 -3.42 -13.50 2.68
N ILE A 29 -3.81 -13.56 3.96
CA ILE A 29 -5.16 -13.99 4.35
C ILE A 29 -6.21 -13.07 3.72
N GLY A 30 -6.01 -11.76 3.77
CA GLY A 30 -6.91 -10.80 3.11
C GLY A 30 -6.95 -10.97 1.59
N ALA A 31 -5.79 -11.11 0.95
CA ALA A 31 -5.70 -11.27 -0.49
C ALA A 31 -6.33 -12.58 -0.99
N ILE A 32 -6.03 -13.70 -0.35
CA ILE A 32 -6.60 -15.01 -0.71
C ILE A 32 -8.11 -15.01 -0.49
N ALA A 33 -8.57 -14.48 0.65
CA ALA A 33 -10.00 -14.36 0.92
C ALA A 33 -10.70 -13.51 -0.15
N ASN A 34 -10.10 -12.41 -0.60
CA ASN A 34 -10.67 -11.56 -1.66
C ASN A 34 -10.74 -12.29 -2.99
N ILE A 35 -9.66 -12.97 -3.42
CA ILE A 35 -9.61 -13.74 -4.66
C ILE A 35 -10.69 -14.84 -4.70
N ILE A 36 -10.99 -15.45 -3.54
CA ILE A 36 -12.03 -16.51 -3.46
C ILE A 36 -13.42 -15.89 -3.38
N LEU A 37 -13.61 -14.84 -2.61
CA LEU A 37 -14.91 -14.25 -2.36
C LEU A 37 -15.43 -13.41 -3.54
N ASP A 38 -14.54 -12.73 -4.28
CA ASP A 38 -14.93 -11.92 -5.44
C ASP A 38 -15.73 -12.73 -6.48
N PRO A 39 -15.24 -13.87 -7.00
CA PRO A 39 -16.02 -14.66 -7.96
C PRO A 39 -17.35 -15.19 -7.39
N ILE A 40 -17.34 -15.58 -6.11
CA ILE A 40 -18.55 -16.12 -5.44
C ILE A 40 -19.64 -15.05 -5.36
N PHE A 41 -19.30 -13.84 -4.92
CA PHE A 41 -20.29 -12.76 -4.77
C PHE A 41 -20.65 -12.12 -6.10
N ILE A 42 -19.68 -11.97 -7.03
CA ILE A 42 -19.94 -11.34 -8.33
C ILE A 42 -20.78 -12.26 -9.23
N PHE A 43 -20.35 -13.52 -9.39
CA PHE A 43 -20.95 -14.46 -10.35
C PHE A 43 -21.89 -15.47 -9.68
N GLY A 44 -21.55 -15.96 -8.45
CA GLY A 44 -22.38 -16.98 -7.77
C GLY A 44 -23.68 -16.41 -7.22
N PHE A 45 -23.62 -15.22 -6.63
CA PHE A 45 -24.79 -14.51 -6.09
C PHE A 45 -25.36 -13.42 -7.03
N ASP A 46 -24.74 -13.24 -8.21
CA ASP A 46 -25.13 -12.24 -9.23
C ASP A 46 -25.23 -10.80 -8.68
N MET A 47 -24.38 -10.47 -7.68
CA MET A 47 -24.39 -9.18 -7.01
C MET A 47 -23.55 -8.10 -7.75
N GLY A 48 -22.82 -8.46 -8.80
CA GLY A 48 -22.01 -7.53 -9.59
C GLY A 48 -21.05 -6.70 -8.73
N VAL A 49 -21.06 -5.38 -8.92
CA VAL A 49 -20.17 -4.42 -8.20
C VAL A 49 -20.40 -4.43 -6.69
N GLN A 50 -21.64 -4.63 -6.22
CA GLN A 50 -21.95 -4.74 -4.80
C GLN A 50 -21.28 -5.97 -4.17
N GLY A 51 -21.27 -7.09 -4.90
CA GLY A 51 -20.59 -8.32 -4.49
C GLY A 51 -19.10 -8.12 -4.27
N ALA A 52 -18.40 -7.44 -5.20
CA ALA A 52 -16.99 -7.09 -5.06
C ALA A 52 -16.72 -6.20 -3.82
N ALA A 53 -17.60 -5.23 -3.56
CA ALA A 53 -17.47 -4.37 -2.39
C ALA A 53 -17.60 -5.16 -1.08
N ILE A 54 -18.57 -6.08 -0.99
CA ILE A 54 -18.79 -6.94 0.19
C ILE A 54 -17.60 -7.90 0.36
N ALA A 55 -17.13 -8.55 -0.68
CA ALA A 55 -15.97 -9.44 -0.64
C ALA A 55 -14.73 -8.70 -0.12
N THR A 56 -14.48 -7.48 -0.61
CA THR A 56 -13.40 -6.62 -0.13
C THR A 56 -13.53 -6.31 1.36
N VAL A 57 -14.72 -5.93 1.84
CA VAL A 57 -14.94 -5.63 3.27
C VAL A 57 -14.70 -6.86 4.13
N ILE A 58 -15.20 -8.02 3.75
CA ILE A 58 -15.00 -9.28 4.48
C ILE A 58 -13.51 -9.64 4.53
N SER A 59 -12.83 -9.59 3.42
CA SER A 59 -11.41 -9.92 3.30
C SER A 59 -10.52 -9.01 4.16
N GLN A 60 -10.79 -7.70 4.13
CA GLN A 60 -10.09 -6.73 4.98
C GLN A 60 -10.40 -6.92 6.46
N THR A 61 -11.63 -7.33 6.78
CA THR A 61 -12.04 -7.63 8.16
C THR A 61 -11.29 -8.87 8.67
N LEU A 62 -11.16 -9.92 7.87
CA LEU A 62 -10.38 -11.12 8.22
C LEU A 62 -8.90 -10.78 8.48
N SER A 63 -8.29 -9.98 7.61
CA SER A 63 -6.93 -9.48 7.81
C SER A 63 -6.80 -8.69 9.12
N ALA A 64 -7.73 -7.77 9.38
CA ALA A 64 -7.74 -6.97 10.61
C ALA A 64 -7.91 -7.82 11.88
N ILE A 65 -8.79 -8.82 11.84
CA ILE A 65 -8.99 -9.78 12.96
C ILE A 65 -7.69 -10.53 13.23
N TYR A 66 -7.01 -11.03 12.19
CA TYR A 66 -5.73 -11.72 12.36
C TYR A 66 -4.68 -10.82 13.04
N VAL A 67 -4.53 -9.58 12.57
CA VAL A 67 -3.60 -8.59 13.13
C VAL A 67 -3.92 -8.28 14.59
N LEU A 68 -5.19 -8.04 14.93
CA LEU A 68 -5.63 -7.79 16.29
C LEU A 68 -5.38 -8.99 17.20
N ARG A 69 -5.72 -10.20 16.73
CA ARG A 69 -5.50 -11.45 17.47
C ARG A 69 -4.02 -11.69 17.74
N PHE A 70 -3.15 -11.38 16.78
CA PHE A 70 -1.71 -11.46 16.96
C PHE A 70 -1.20 -10.47 18.01
N LEU A 71 -1.62 -9.20 17.96
CA LEU A 71 -1.18 -8.16 18.90
C LEU A 71 -1.76 -8.30 20.31
N THR A 72 -2.82 -9.06 20.46
CA THR A 72 -3.36 -9.42 21.80
C THR A 72 -2.75 -10.72 22.34
N SER A 73 -2.05 -11.49 21.49
CA SER A 73 -1.45 -12.77 21.88
C SER A 73 -0.16 -12.58 22.69
N GLU A 74 0.26 -13.69 23.35
CA GLU A 74 1.52 -13.73 24.10
C GLU A 74 2.78 -13.64 23.24
N HIS A 75 2.64 -13.87 21.94
CA HIS A 75 3.74 -13.84 20.98
C HIS A 75 4.13 -12.43 20.52
N SER A 76 3.33 -11.42 20.86
CA SER A 76 3.62 -10.01 20.52
C SER A 76 4.42 -9.33 21.63
N ILE A 77 5.50 -8.64 21.23
CA ILE A 77 6.32 -7.82 22.16
C ILE A 77 5.53 -6.56 22.54
N ILE A 78 4.92 -5.93 21.54
CA ILE A 78 4.04 -4.75 21.74
C ILE A 78 2.60 -5.26 21.82
N ARG A 79 2.05 -5.28 23.04
CA ARG A 79 0.69 -5.76 23.27
C ARG A 79 -0.29 -4.59 23.41
N ILE A 80 -1.44 -4.72 22.75
CA ILE A 80 -2.56 -3.80 22.98
C ILE A 80 -3.18 -4.15 24.33
N ARG A 81 -3.03 -3.24 25.30
CA ARG A 81 -3.63 -3.37 26.63
C ARG A 81 -4.65 -2.26 26.84
N LYS A 82 -5.85 -2.60 27.29
CA LYS A 82 -6.92 -1.62 27.59
C LYS A 82 -6.46 -0.51 28.54
N LYS A 83 -5.55 -0.82 29.48
CA LYS A 83 -4.98 0.15 30.44
C LYS A 83 -4.20 1.28 29.76
N ASN A 84 -3.64 1.04 28.56
CA ASN A 84 -2.79 1.99 27.84
C ASN A 84 -3.52 2.70 26.70
N MET A 85 -4.85 2.60 26.62
CA MET A 85 -5.69 3.23 25.59
C MET A 85 -6.11 4.67 25.95
N GLY A 86 -5.39 5.33 26.84
CA GLY A 86 -5.63 6.74 27.15
C GLY A 86 -5.29 7.65 25.96
N LEU A 87 -6.15 8.65 25.72
CA LEU A 87 -5.91 9.67 24.71
C LEU A 87 -4.90 10.70 25.25
N GLU A 88 -3.68 10.66 24.75
CA GLU A 88 -2.63 11.60 25.10
C GLU A 88 -2.50 12.65 23.98
N ILE A 89 -2.97 13.87 24.26
CA ILE A 89 -3.04 14.95 23.25
C ILE A 89 -1.66 15.28 22.67
N GLY A 90 -0.60 15.21 23.47
CA GLY A 90 0.77 15.46 23.00
C GLY A 90 1.23 14.45 21.95
N LEU A 91 0.89 13.17 22.15
CA LEU A 91 1.19 12.09 21.20
C LEU A 91 0.36 12.24 19.93
N ILE A 92 -0.94 12.56 20.07
CA ILE A 92 -1.85 12.79 18.93
C ILE A 92 -1.33 13.93 18.05
N LYS A 93 -0.93 15.07 18.64
CA LYS A 93 -0.37 16.20 17.87
C LYS A 93 0.87 15.78 17.06
N ARG A 94 1.77 14.97 17.64
CA ARG A 94 2.96 14.47 16.92
C ARG A 94 2.58 13.56 15.75
N ILE A 95 1.65 12.63 15.95
CA ILE A 95 1.17 11.70 14.91
C ILE A 95 0.52 12.49 13.78
N VAL A 96 -0.37 13.44 14.10
CA VAL A 96 -1.04 14.29 13.10
C VAL A 96 -0.04 15.13 12.33
N SER A 97 0.92 15.75 13.01
CA SER A 97 1.98 16.55 12.36
C SER A 97 2.81 15.73 11.36
N LEU A 98 3.13 14.48 11.69
CA LEU A 98 3.83 13.57 10.77
C LEU A 98 2.93 13.13 9.60
N GLY A 99 1.62 13.01 9.84
CA GLY A 99 0.65 12.61 8.84
C GLY A 99 0.26 13.71 7.83
N ILE A 100 0.47 14.99 8.17
CA ILE A 100 0.13 16.12 7.29
C ILE A 100 0.92 16.06 5.96
N SER A 101 2.20 15.76 6.02
CA SER A 101 3.06 15.72 4.82
C SER A 101 2.58 14.68 3.79
N PRO A 102 2.41 13.40 4.13
CA PRO A 102 1.88 12.41 3.19
C PRO A 102 0.42 12.70 2.78
N PHE A 103 -0.38 13.31 3.66
CA PHE A 103 -1.74 13.73 3.32
C PHE A 103 -1.75 14.78 2.21
N ILE A 104 -0.95 15.84 2.35
CA ILE A 104 -0.85 16.91 1.32
C ILE A 104 -0.36 16.31 0.00
N MET A 105 0.64 15.44 0.04
CA MET A 105 1.16 14.77 -1.15
C MET A 105 0.06 13.97 -1.87
N GLN A 106 -0.69 13.14 -1.14
CA GLN A 106 -1.77 12.33 -1.71
C GLN A 106 -2.96 13.17 -2.20
N ALA A 107 -3.30 14.25 -1.47
CA ALA A 107 -4.33 15.18 -1.88
C ALA A 107 -3.94 15.92 -3.17
N THR A 108 -2.68 16.31 -3.29
CA THR A 108 -2.15 16.97 -4.51
C THR A 108 -2.18 16.01 -5.69
N GLU A 109 -1.75 14.77 -5.54
CA GLU A 109 -1.84 13.74 -6.59
C GLU A 109 -3.29 13.53 -7.05
N SER A 110 -4.23 13.44 -6.11
CA SER A 110 -5.66 13.32 -6.42
C SER A 110 -6.20 14.53 -7.18
N ALA A 111 -5.82 15.74 -6.76
CA ALA A 111 -6.22 16.97 -7.44
C ALA A 111 -5.65 17.03 -8.87
N ILE A 112 -4.39 16.66 -9.07
CA ILE A 112 -3.76 16.58 -10.40
C ILE A 112 -4.54 15.63 -11.31
N VAL A 113 -4.88 14.43 -10.83
CA VAL A 113 -5.64 13.43 -11.62
C VAL A 113 -6.99 13.98 -12.03
N ILE A 114 -7.72 14.66 -11.13
CA ILE A 114 -9.03 15.27 -11.42
C ILE A 114 -8.89 16.36 -12.49
N VAL A 115 -7.94 17.28 -12.31
CA VAL A 115 -7.72 18.39 -13.24
C VAL A 115 -7.31 17.90 -14.64
N PHE A 116 -6.37 16.91 -14.68
CA PHE A 116 -5.95 16.31 -15.94
C PHE A 116 -7.08 15.59 -16.65
N ASN A 117 -7.83 14.74 -15.95
CA ASN A 117 -8.94 14.01 -16.56
C ASN A 117 -10.02 14.96 -17.08
N THR A 118 -10.35 16.02 -16.32
CA THR A 118 -11.34 17.03 -16.76
C THR A 118 -10.83 17.80 -17.99
N GLY A 119 -9.55 18.19 -18.00
CA GLY A 119 -8.94 18.87 -19.12
C GLY A 119 -8.86 18.00 -20.37
N LEU A 120 -8.41 16.75 -20.22
CA LEU A 120 -8.30 15.79 -21.32
C LEU A 120 -9.68 15.47 -21.93
N LEU A 121 -10.69 15.29 -21.08
CA LEU A 121 -12.06 15.07 -21.56
C LEU A 121 -12.59 16.26 -22.36
N LYS A 122 -12.34 17.50 -21.88
CA LYS A 122 -12.84 18.74 -22.51
C LYS A 122 -12.17 19.02 -23.86
N TYR A 123 -10.86 18.79 -23.98
CA TYR A 123 -10.08 19.18 -25.17
C TYR A 123 -9.70 18.02 -26.09
N GLY A 124 -9.72 16.78 -25.60
CA GLY A 124 -9.28 15.60 -26.35
C GLY A 124 -10.29 14.46 -26.42
N GLY A 125 -11.39 14.55 -25.69
CA GLY A 125 -12.41 13.49 -25.65
C GLY A 125 -11.94 12.19 -24.98
N ASP A 126 -12.75 11.15 -25.12
CA ASP A 126 -12.55 9.85 -24.45
C ASP A 126 -11.24 9.14 -24.83
N LEU A 127 -10.76 9.36 -26.08
CA LEU A 127 -9.50 8.74 -26.55
C LEU A 127 -8.29 9.18 -25.71
N TYR A 128 -8.24 10.47 -25.38
CA TYR A 128 -7.13 11.01 -24.57
C TYR A 128 -7.19 10.58 -23.12
N VAL A 129 -8.41 10.49 -22.55
CA VAL A 129 -8.63 9.96 -21.20
C VAL A 129 -8.23 8.47 -21.15
N GLY A 130 -8.61 7.68 -22.16
CA GLY A 130 -8.21 6.28 -22.29
C GLY A 130 -6.70 6.12 -22.38
N SER A 131 -6.04 6.93 -23.22
CA SER A 131 -4.57 6.91 -23.35
C SER A 131 -3.88 7.26 -22.02
N MET A 132 -4.38 8.25 -21.29
CA MET A 132 -3.83 8.63 -19.97
C MET A 132 -4.02 7.51 -18.94
N THR A 133 -5.15 6.82 -18.95
CA THR A 133 -5.42 5.67 -18.08
C THR A 133 -4.42 4.53 -18.33
N ILE A 134 -4.11 4.24 -19.60
CA ILE A 134 -3.09 3.25 -19.97
C ILE A 134 -1.72 3.68 -19.45
N MET A 135 -1.33 4.93 -19.64
CA MET A 135 -0.06 5.46 -19.14
C MET A 135 0.03 5.34 -17.59
N GLN A 136 -1.03 5.69 -16.87
CA GLN A 136 -1.09 5.54 -15.42
C GLN A 136 -0.98 4.07 -14.98
N SER A 137 -1.62 3.16 -15.71
CA SER A 137 -1.53 1.71 -15.41
C SER A 137 -0.10 1.19 -15.61
N ILE A 138 0.60 1.63 -16.66
CA ILE A 138 2.01 1.31 -16.87
C ILE A 138 2.89 1.85 -15.74
N MET A 139 2.67 3.08 -15.29
CA MET A 139 3.38 3.65 -14.14
C MET A 139 3.10 2.87 -12.85
N GLN A 140 1.88 2.38 -12.66
CA GLN A 140 1.50 1.62 -11.47
C GLN A 140 2.18 0.24 -11.41
N LEU A 141 2.46 -0.39 -12.54
CA LEU A 141 3.24 -1.63 -12.61
C LEU A 141 4.65 -1.48 -12.01
N LEU A 142 5.26 -0.30 -12.08
CA LEU A 142 6.53 0.00 -11.40
C LEU A 142 6.31 0.41 -9.94
N THR A 143 5.33 1.26 -9.69
CA THR A 143 5.12 1.87 -8.37
C THR A 143 4.81 0.83 -7.30
N VAL A 144 4.00 -0.19 -7.61
CA VAL A 144 3.61 -1.24 -6.66
C VAL A 144 4.80 -2.06 -6.15
N PRO A 145 5.70 -2.61 -7.00
CA PRO A 145 6.91 -3.30 -6.53
C PRO A 145 7.86 -2.41 -5.72
N VAL A 146 8.02 -1.15 -6.14
CA VAL A 146 8.88 -0.17 -5.43
C VAL A 146 8.30 0.14 -4.05
N GLN A 147 6.99 0.35 -3.95
CA GLN A 147 6.31 0.55 -2.66
C GLN A 147 6.46 -0.68 -1.75
N GLY A 148 6.26 -1.88 -2.29
CA GLY A 148 6.43 -3.13 -1.53
C GLY A 148 7.85 -3.27 -0.98
N PHE A 149 8.87 -2.99 -1.80
CA PHE A 149 10.26 -2.98 -1.36
C PHE A 149 10.52 -1.94 -0.26
N THR A 150 10.03 -0.71 -0.44
CA THR A 150 10.20 0.38 0.54
C THR A 150 9.52 0.05 1.87
N GLN A 151 8.31 -0.53 1.83
CA GLN A 151 7.63 -0.99 3.05
C GLN A 151 8.41 -2.09 3.77
N GLY A 152 9.12 -2.97 3.05
CA GLY A 152 9.99 -3.98 3.65
C GLY A 152 11.24 -3.39 4.31
N VAL A 153 11.77 -2.29 3.78
CA VAL A 153 12.96 -1.60 4.31
C VAL A 153 12.63 -0.71 5.52
N GLN A 154 11.45 -0.14 5.56
CA GLN A 154 11.01 0.80 6.59
C GLN A 154 11.19 0.29 8.03
N PRO A 155 10.81 -0.95 8.39
CA PRO A 155 11.03 -1.49 9.74
C PRO A 155 12.52 -1.58 10.11
N ILE A 156 13.38 -1.91 9.15
CA ILE A 156 14.84 -2.02 9.38
C ILE A 156 15.40 -0.65 9.73
N ILE A 157 15.00 0.39 8.99
CA ILE A 157 15.42 1.78 9.26
C ILE A 157 14.89 2.22 10.62
N SER A 158 13.61 2.03 10.90
CA SER A 158 12.97 2.48 12.14
C SER A 158 13.58 1.82 13.37
N TYR A 159 13.82 0.52 13.32
CA TYR A 159 14.45 -0.23 14.41
C TYR A 159 15.88 0.27 14.71
N ASN A 160 16.72 0.39 13.67
CA ASN A 160 18.10 0.82 13.85
C ASN A 160 18.19 2.30 14.24
N TYR A 161 17.27 3.14 13.78
CA TYR A 161 17.19 4.55 14.19
C TYR A 161 16.85 4.65 15.68
N GLY A 162 15.82 3.90 16.14
CA GLY A 162 15.45 3.86 17.56
C GLY A 162 16.55 3.29 18.47
N ALA A 163 17.39 2.39 17.96
CA ALA A 163 18.54 1.83 18.65
C ALA A 163 19.80 2.72 18.60
N GLY A 164 19.77 3.89 17.94
CA GLY A 164 20.93 4.79 17.80
C GLY A 164 21.97 4.30 16.77
N ASN A 165 21.69 3.22 16.02
CA ASN A 165 22.61 2.64 15.04
C ASN A 165 22.60 3.40 13.70
N TYR A 166 22.93 4.68 13.72
CA TYR A 166 22.87 5.56 12.54
C TYR A 166 23.73 5.10 11.36
N LYS A 167 24.81 4.37 11.62
CA LYS A 167 25.65 3.79 10.56
C LYS A 167 24.84 2.78 9.73
N ARG A 168 24.13 1.85 10.40
CA ARG A 168 23.26 0.87 9.73
C ARG A 168 22.09 1.54 9.00
N VAL A 169 21.51 2.59 9.59
CA VAL A 169 20.46 3.38 8.92
C VAL A 169 20.97 3.92 7.59
N ARG A 170 22.15 4.56 7.59
CA ARG A 170 22.76 5.15 6.39
C ARG A 170 23.09 4.08 5.34
N GLU A 171 23.62 2.94 5.75
CA GLU A 171 23.93 1.81 4.87
C GLU A 171 22.64 1.24 4.24
N THR A 172 21.61 1.03 5.06
CA THR A 172 20.30 0.54 4.57
C THR A 172 19.70 1.50 3.56
N VAL A 173 19.65 2.79 3.86
CA VAL A 173 19.15 3.82 2.93
C VAL A 173 19.96 3.83 1.62
N ARG A 174 21.30 3.78 1.70
CA ARG A 174 22.16 3.75 0.50
C ARG A 174 21.89 2.52 -0.38
N HIS A 175 21.76 1.33 0.23
CA HIS A 175 21.46 0.11 -0.52
C HIS A 175 20.05 0.15 -1.12
N SER A 176 19.06 0.64 -0.35
CA SER A 176 17.69 0.79 -0.83
C SER A 176 17.61 1.75 -2.00
N MET A 177 18.30 2.88 -1.95
CA MET A 177 18.38 3.82 -3.07
C MET A 177 18.96 3.17 -4.32
N LYS A 178 20.07 2.41 -4.19
CA LYS A 178 20.69 1.72 -5.34
C LYS A 178 19.72 0.72 -5.98
N VAL A 179 19.02 -0.08 -5.15
CA VAL A 179 18.05 -1.06 -5.65
C VAL A 179 16.86 -0.35 -6.32
N THR A 180 16.29 0.67 -5.66
CA THR A 180 15.14 1.41 -6.22
C THR A 180 15.50 2.12 -7.51
N VAL A 181 16.63 2.81 -7.56
CA VAL A 181 17.11 3.48 -8.79
C VAL A 181 17.38 2.45 -9.87
N GLY A 182 18.04 1.34 -9.55
CA GLY A 182 18.29 0.25 -10.50
C GLY A 182 17.00 -0.32 -11.10
N LEU A 183 16.00 -0.61 -10.25
CA LEU A 183 14.68 -1.08 -10.70
C LEU A 183 13.98 -0.05 -11.60
N THR A 184 13.97 1.22 -11.17
CA THR A 184 13.31 2.31 -11.92
C THR A 184 13.97 2.54 -13.27
N VAL A 185 15.30 2.57 -13.32
CA VAL A 185 16.05 2.74 -14.59
C VAL A 185 15.82 1.53 -15.50
N SER A 186 15.91 0.31 -14.98
CA SER A 186 15.66 -0.90 -15.76
C SER A 186 14.25 -0.91 -16.36
N TYR A 187 13.25 -0.55 -15.57
CA TYR A 187 11.87 -0.45 -16.03
C TYR A 187 11.69 0.65 -17.08
N PHE A 188 12.29 1.82 -16.85
CA PHE A 188 12.25 2.93 -17.80
C PHE A 188 12.85 2.52 -19.16
N LEU A 189 14.01 1.85 -19.14
CA LEU A 189 14.64 1.34 -20.36
C LEU A 189 13.75 0.30 -21.06
N LEU A 190 13.11 -0.58 -20.27
CA LEU A 190 12.20 -1.59 -20.81
C LEU A 190 10.98 -0.93 -21.51
N VAL A 191 10.38 0.07 -20.89
CA VAL A 191 9.26 0.82 -21.51
C VAL A 191 9.71 1.58 -22.76
N LEU A 192 10.93 2.15 -22.74
CA LEU A 192 11.47 2.93 -23.85
C LEU A 192 11.80 2.05 -25.07
N PHE A 193 12.45 0.89 -24.84
CA PHE A 193 12.92 0.04 -25.93
C PHE A 193 11.88 -0.99 -26.40
N VAL A 194 10.89 -1.33 -25.56
CA VAL A 194 9.86 -2.34 -25.89
C VAL A 194 8.45 -1.80 -25.66
N PRO A 195 8.07 -0.65 -26.24
CA PRO A 195 6.74 -0.06 -26.04
C PRO A 195 5.62 -0.97 -26.55
N GLY A 196 5.88 -1.75 -27.59
CA GLY A 196 4.90 -2.67 -28.18
C GLY A 196 4.44 -3.77 -27.23
N LEU A 197 5.25 -4.18 -26.25
CA LEU A 197 4.86 -5.16 -25.25
C LEU A 197 3.77 -4.59 -24.33
N PHE A 198 3.93 -3.35 -23.90
CA PHE A 198 2.95 -2.68 -23.07
C PHE A 198 1.67 -2.35 -23.85
N ALA A 199 1.81 -1.90 -25.10
CA ALA A 199 0.66 -1.63 -25.95
C ALA A 199 -0.21 -2.86 -26.13
N ARG A 200 0.38 -4.04 -26.38
CA ARG A 200 -0.36 -5.31 -26.57
C ARG A 200 -1.11 -5.79 -25.33
N ILE A 201 -0.70 -5.39 -24.12
CA ILE A 201 -1.41 -5.75 -22.89
C ILE A 201 -2.74 -4.97 -22.78
N PHE A 202 -2.81 -3.78 -23.37
CA PHE A 202 -3.96 -2.87 -23.25
C PHE A 202 -4.77 -2.70 -24.55
N THR A 203 -4.25 -3.19 -25.68
CA THR A 203 -4.91 -3.13 -26.98
C THR A 203 -5.04 -4.56 -27.52
N THR A 204 -6.02 -5.28 -27.05
CA THR A 204 -6.54 -6.52 -27.68
C THR A 204 -7.71 -6.21 -28.58
#